data_29ef8bd3c0ab572296530e4f2281c8e9
#
_entry.id   29ef8bd3c0ab572296530e4f2281c8e9
#
_cell.length_a   1.000
_cell.length_b   1.000
_cell.length_c   1.000
_cell.angle_alpha   90.00
_cell.angle_beta   90.00
_cell.angle_gamma   90.00
#
_symmetry.space_group_name_H-M   'P 1'
#
loop_
_entity.id
_entity.type
_entity.pdbx_description
1 polymer ?
#
loop_
_entity_poly.entity_id
_entity_poly.type
_entity_poly.pdbx_seq_one_letter_code
_entity_poly.pdbx_strand_id
1 'polypeptide(L)'
;AGKKHFTEHNGICKACREKLPCIGEVRCMCCGKPLTDPAEEYCYDCTRQKHLFVDGRSLWVHKDAVENAVYAMKYQNRRIYGQTFGKEMAEHFLPYLWERKITLIVPVPLHSRRKRKRGFNQAEIVAKVLSENTGIAMDAGAVKRIKATSPQKELGDKGRKRNIRGAFAVQKNVKGENIVL
;
A
#
# COMPACT_ATOMS: atom_id res chain seq x y z
N ALA A 1 -33.91 -0.77 -22.08
CA ALA A 1 -33.09 -1.14 -20.92
C ALA A 1 -32.33 0.10 -20.52
N GLY A 2 -32.79 0.82 -19.45
CA GLY A 2 -32.17 2.05 -18.98
C GLY A 2 -30.81 1.76 -18.36
N LYS A 3 -29.78 2.40 -18.87
CA LYS A 3 -28.47 2.45 -18.21
C LYS A 3 -28.66 3.18 -16.87
N LYS A 4 -28.60 2.45 -15.76
CA LYS A 4 -28.50 3.06 -14.44
C LYS A 4 -27.21 3.88 -14.43
N HIS A 5 -27.28 5.20 -14.40
CA HIS A 5 -26.15 6.09 -14.12
C HIS A 5 -25.75 5.86 -12.67
N PHE A 6 -24.79 4.96 -12.47
CA PHE A 6 -24.10 4.87 -11.19
C PHE A 6 -23.16 6.08 -11.14
N THR A 7 -23.32 6.95 -10.16
CA THR A 7 -22.34 7.97 -9.85
C THR A 7 -21.06 7.26 -9.36
N GLU A 8 -20.08 7.16 -10.25
CA GLU A 8 -18.78 6.55 -9.93
C GLU A 8 -17.82 7.63 -9.46
N HIS A 9 -17.16 7.39 -8.34
CA HIS A 9 -16.04 8.19 -7.87
C HIS A 9 -14.80 7.29 -7.79
N ASN A 10 -13.74 7.68 -8.50
CA ASN A 10 -12.50 6.90 -8.64
C ASN A 10 -12.70 5.45 -9.15
N GLY A 11 -13.78 5.18 -9.89
CA GLY A 11 -14.12 3.84 -10.39
C GLY A 11 -14.84 2.96 -9.36
N ILE A 12 -15.34 3.54 -8.25
CA ILE A 12 -16.13 2.85 -7.23
C ILE A 12 -17.54 3.45 -7.20
N CYS A 13 -18.56 2.64 -7.47
CA CYS A 13 -19.95 3.11 -7.35
C CYS A 13 -20.31 3.36 -5.87
N LYS A 14 -21.30 4.24 -5.63
CA LYS A 14 -21.74 4.62 -4.28
C LYS A 14 -22.04 3.42 -3.39
N ALA A 15 -22.83 2.47 -3.88
CA ALA A 15 -23.24 1.27 -3.12
C ALA A 15 -22.06 0.36 -2.74
N CYS A 16 -20.98 0.32 -3.58
CA CYS A 16 -19.76 -0.40 -3.24
C CYS A 16 -18.93 0.36 -2.23
N ARG A 17 -18.84 1.70 -2.35
CA ARG A 17 -18.09 2.56 -1.44
C ARG A 17 -18.61 2.47 0.00
N GLU A 18 -19.92 2.49 0.19
CA GLU A 18 -20.56 2.36 1.49
C GLU A 18 -20.26 1.03 2.22
N LYS A 19 -19.87 0.00 1.47
CA LYS A 19 -19.51 -1.33 1.98
C LYS A 19 -18.02 -1.54 2.20
N LEU A 20 -17.17 -0.57 1.82
CA LEU A 20 -15.73 -0.71 2.03
C LEU A 20 -15.38 -0.60 3.51
N PRO A 21 -14.57 -1.53 4.04
CA PRO A 21 -14.19 -1.55 5.44
C PRO A 21 -13.11 -0.49 5.72
N CYS A 22 -13.50 0.78 5.74
CA CYS A 22 -12.59 1.90 6.00
C CYS A 22 -12.01 1.82 7.41
N ILE A 23 -10.73 2.19 7.53
CA ILE A 23 -10.07 2.34 8.83
C ILE A 23 -10.31 3.77 9.30
N GLY A 24 -10.97 3.91 10.44
CA GLY A 24 -11.28 5.18 11.07
C GLY A 24 -10.13 5.72 11.93
N GLU A 25 -10.49 6.56 12.90
CA GLU A 25 -9.52 7.21 13.80
C GLU A 25 -8.96 6.25 14.85
N VAL A 26 -9.72 5.24 15.26
CA VAL A 26 -9.30 4.21 16.22
C VAL A 26 -8.34 3.24 15.53
N ARG A 27 -7.07 3.63 15.50
CA ARG A 27 -6.00 2.90 14.82
C ARG A 27 -4.67 3.04 15.54
N CYS A 28 -3.80 2.07 15.36
CA CYS A 28 -2.44 2.10 15.87
C CYS A 28 -1.67 3.32 15.32
N MET A 29 -1.14 4.15 16.20
CA MET A 29 -0.39 5.37 15.84
C MET A 29 0.91 5.06 15.09
N CYS A 30 1.46 3.85 15.27
CA CYS A 30 2.67 3.42 14.57
C CYS A 30 2.37 2.81 13.19
N CYS A 31 1.56 1.75 13.08
CA CYS A 31 1.42 1.00 11.83
C CYS A 31 0.09 1.21 11.10
N GLY A 32 -0.83 2.00 11.64
CA GLY A 32 -2.14 2.28 11.03
C GLY A 32 -3.13 1.10 11.04
N LYS A 33 -2.83 0.00 11.75
CA LYS A 33 -3.75 -1.13 11.92
C LYS A 33 -4.97 -0.68 12.76
N PRO A 34 -6.20 -1.06 12.41
CA PRO A 34 -7.37 -0.73 13.22
C PRO A 34 -7.24 -1.36 14.62
N LEU A 35 -7.67 -0.62 15.64
CA LEU A 35 -7.78 -1.07 17.02
C LEU A 35 -9.24 -1.29 17.37
N THR A 36 -9.50 -2.14 18.37
CA THR A 36 -10.84 -2.41 18.89
C THR A 36 -11.16 -1.52 20.08
N ASP A 37 -10.15 -1.15 20.85
CA ASP A 37 -10.30 -0.29 22.03
C ASP A 37 -9.80 1.14 21.68
N PRO A 38 -10.66 2.16 21.79
CA PRO A 38 -10.26 3.56 21.59
C PRO A 38 -9.21 4.08 22.61
N ALA A 39 -9.07 3.43 23.76
CA ALA A 39 -8.07 3.78 24.75
C ALA A 39 -6.66 3.31 24.39
N GLU A 40 -6.54 2.38 23.43
CA GLU A 40 -5.25 1.90 22.95
C GLU A 40 -4.67 2.83 21.87
N GLU A 41 -3.43 3.27 22.05
CA GLU A 41 -2.69 4.03 21.02
C GLU A 41 -1.90 3.12 20.07
N TYR A 42 -1.47 1.94 20.53
CA TYR A 42 -0.60 1.03 19.79
C TYR A 42 -1.13 -0.39 19.80
N CYS A 43 -1.08 -1.06 18.66
CA CYS A 43 -1.44 -2.47 18.59
C CYS A 43 -0.38 -3.36 19.28
N TYR A 44 -0.79 -4.57 19.66
CA TYR A 44 0.06 -5.56 20.31
C TYR A 44 1.43 -5.75 19.64
N ASP A 45 1.50 -5.76 18.30
CA ASP A 45 2.77 -5.95 17.59
C ASP A 45 3.70 -4.75 17.77
N CYS A 46 3.16 -3.53 17.73
CA CYS A 46 3.94 -2.29 17.81
C CYS A 46 4.41 -1.97 19.23
N THR A 47 3.74 -2.46 20.28
CA THR A 47 4.24 -2.36 21.66
C THR A 47 5.46 -3.24 21.91
N ARG A 48 5.65 -4.29 21.10
CA ARG A 48 6.73 -5.28 21.28
C ARG A 48 7.91 -5.14 20.31
N GLN A 49 7.77 -4.33 19.28
CA GLN A 49 8.78 -4.21 18.22
C GLN A 49 9.05 -2.76 17.89
N LYS A 50 10.33 -2.39 17.88
CA LYS A 50 10.74 -1.11 17.27
C LYS A 50 10.69 -1.24 15.75
N HIS A 51 10.07 -0.26 15.11
CA HIS A 51 10.05 -0.10 13.68
C HIS A 51 11.06 0.96 13.24
N LEU A 52 11.57 0.84 12.01
CA LEU A 52 12.48 1.81 11.41
C LEU A 52 11.75 2.90 10.62
N PHE A 53 10.45 2.74 10.40
CA PHE A 53 9.60 3.77 9.80
C PHE A 53 8.99 4.66 10.88
N VAL A 54 8.66 5.89 10.54
CA VAL A 54 8.05 6.86 11.45
C VAL A 54 6.64 6.43 11.83
N ASP A 55 5.80 6.24 10.83
CA ASP A 55 4.45 5.69 11.00
C ASP A 55 3.94 5.03 9.70
N GLY A 56 2.78 4.37 9.80
CA GLY A 56 2.09 3.77 8.68
C GLY A 56 0.61 4.19 8.65
N ARG A 57 0.04 4.23 7.46
CA ARG A 57 -1.38 4.50 7.25
C ARG A 57 -1.99 3.46 6.34
N SER A 58 -3.25 3.15 6.57
CA SER A 58 -4.02 2.25 5.74
C SER A 58 -5.42 2.81 5.55
N LEU A 59 -5.95 2.72 4.32
CA LEU A 59 -7.26 3.24 3.99
C LEU A 59 -8.37 2.24 4.36
N TRP A 60 -8.13 0.97 4.04
CA TRP A 60 -9.10 -0.11 4.24
C TRP A 60 -8.51 -1.29 4.98
N VAL A 61 -9.37 -2.00 5.70
CA VAL A 61 -9.03 -3.32 6.23
C VAL A 61 -8.94 -4.31 5.08
N HIS A 62 -7.91 -5.18 5.09
CA HIS A 62 -7.72 -6.22 4.07
C HIS A 62 -8.68 -7.40 4.29
N LYS A 63 -9.94 -7.21 3.93
CA LYS A 63 -11.00 -8.23 3.98
C LYS A 63 -12.02 -8.01 2.86
N ASP A 64 -12.86 -8.99 2.62
CA ASP A 64 -14.02 -8.94 1.72
C ASP A 64 -13.68 -8.39 0.32
N ALA A 65 -14.35 -7.32 -0.11
CA ALA A 65 -14.16 -6.70 -1.42
C ALA A 65 -12.72 -6.21 -1.66
N VAL A 66 -12.05 -5.69 -0.61
CA VAL A 66 -10.66 -5.21 -0.70
C VAL A 66 -9.70 -6.37 -0.92
N GLU A 67 -9.87 -7.48 -0.19
CA GLU A 67 -9.05 -8.68 -0.38
C GLU A 67 -9.23 -9.25 -1.78
N ASN A 68 -10.48 -9.35 -2.26
CA ASN A 68 -10.80 -9.82 -3.61
C ASN A 68 -10.18 -8.92 -4.69
N ALA A 69 -10.23 -7.60 -4.54
CA ALA A 69 -9.62 -6.66 -5.48
C ALA A 69 -8.09 -6.79 -5.51
N VAL A 70 -7.45 -6.92 -4.34
CA VAL A 70 -6.00 -7.17 -4.23
C VAL A 70 -5.62 -8.52 -4.85
N TYR A 71 -6.42 -9.56 -4.65
CA TYR A 71 -6.21 -10.86 -5.27
C TYR A 71 -6.33 -10.78 -6.80
N ALA A 72 -7.39 -10.17 -7.31
CA ALA A 72 -7.63 -10.01 -8.73
C ALA A 72 -6.52 -9.18 -9.42
N MET A 73 -6.02 -8.13 -8.76
CA MET A 73 -4.87 -7.37 -9.22
C MET A 73 -3.60 -8.24 -9.26
N LYS A 74 -3.35 -9.07 -8.25
CA LYS A 74 -2.13 -9.89 -8.17
C LYS A 74 -2.11 -11.09 -9.11
N TYR A 75 -3.28 -11.70 -9.38
CA TYR A 75 -3.35 -13.02 -10.01
C TYR A 75 -4.23 -13.08 -11.26
N GLN A 76 -5.10 -12.10 -11.49
CA GLN A 76 -6.04 -12.05 -12.61
C GLN A 76 -5.78 -10.87 -13.57
N ASN A 77 -4.62 -10.22 -13.46
CA ASN A 77 -4.21 -9.07 -14.28
C ASN A 77 -5.20 -7.87 -14.26
N ARG A 78 -6.01 -7.73 -13.19
CA ARG A 78 -6.98 -6.63 -13.05
C ARG A 78 -6.30 -5.37 -12.52
N ARG A 79 -5.53 -4.71 -13.39
CA ARG A 79 -4.73 -3.50 -13.05
C ARG A 79 -5.58 -2.30 -12.64
N ILE A 80 -6.85 -2.27 -13.08
CA ILE A 80 -7.79 -1.21 -12.73
C ILE A 80 -7.92 -1.00 -11.22
N TYR A 81 -7.88 -2.06 -10.43
CA TYR A 81 -7.90 -1.93 -8.97
C TYR A 81 -6.70 -1.16 -8.42
N GLY A 82 -5.52 -1.30 -9.03
CA GLY A 82 -4.34 -0.51 -8.64
C GLY A 82 -4.52 0.98 -8.95
N GLN A 83 -5.18 1.31 -10.05
CA GLN A 83 -5.51 2.70 -10.41
C GLN A 83 -6.53 3.27 -9.40
N THR A 84 -7.59 2.54 -9.11
CA THR A 84 -8.59 2.90 -8.10
C THR A 84 -7.93 3.13 -6.74
N PHE A 85 -7.09 2.20 -6.29
CA PHE A 85 -6.39 2.33 -5.00
C PHE A 85 -5.49 3.56 -4.95
N GLY A 86 -4.75 3.85 -6.04
CA GLY A 86 -3.90 5.03 -6.12
C GLY A 86 -4.69 6.34 -6.01
N LYS A 87 -5.83 6.44 -6.68
CA LYS A 87 -6.72 7.62 -6.62
C LYS A 87 -7.31 7.82 -5.23
N GLU A 88 -7.86 6.75 -4.64
CA GLU A 88 -8.42 6.80 -3.29
C GLU A 88 -7.37 7.16 -2.24
N MET A 89 -6.16 6.60 -2.36
CA MET A 89 -5.06 6.95 -1.47
C MET A 89 -4.62 8.40 -1.65
N ALA A 90 -4.56 8.91 -2.88
CA ALA A 90 -4.22 10.29 -3.15
C ALA A 90 -5.22 11.25 -2.50
N GLU A 91 -6.51 11.02 -2.72
CA GLU A 91 -7.58 11.84 -2.16
C GLU A 91 -7.57 11.83 -0.62
N HIS A 92 -7.45 10.64 -0.04
CA HIS A 92 -7.55 10.47 1.41
C HIS A 92 -6.30 10.93 2.16
N PHE A 93 -5.11 10.69 1.60
CA PHE A 93 -3.84 10.93 2.29
C PHE A 93 -3.13 12.21 1.87
N LEU A 94 -3.63 12.99 0.91
CA LEU A 94 -2.96 14.21 0.46
C LEU A 94 -2.60 15.17 1.62
N PRO A 95 -3.52 15.49 2.57
CA PRO A 95 -3.18 16.35 3.69
C PRO A 95 -2.07 15.76 4.57
N TYR A 96 -2.14 14.46 4.84
CA TYR A 96 -1.15 13.74 5.62
C TYR A 96 0.24 13.73 4.92
N LEU A 97 0.30 13.49 3.61
CA LEU A 97 1.54 13.50 2.85
C LEU A 97 2.21 14.88 2.88
N TRP A 98 1.43 15.95 2.83
CA TRP A 98 1.92 17.32 2.95
C TRP A 98 2.41 17.64 4.37
N GLU A 99 1.66 17.29 5.40
CA GLU A 99 2.06 17.43 6.80
C GLU A 99 3.41 16.76 7.06
N ARG A 100 3.58 15.56 6.52
CA ARG A 100 4.83 14.77 6.63
C ARG A 100 5.92 15.24 5.67
N LYS A 101 5.65 16.26 4.86
CA LYS A 101 6.60 16.80 3.86
C LYS A 101 7.19 15.70 2.99
N ILE A 102 6.34 14.77 2.53
CA ILE A 102 6.79 13.66 1.67
C ILE A 102 7.31 14.22 0.36
N THR A 103 8.53 13.87 0.01
CA THR A 103 9.22 14.33 -1.21
C THR A 103 9.35 13.24 -2.26
N LEU A 104 9.27 11.97 -1.85
CA LEU A 104 9.48 10.85 -2.76
C LEU A 104 8.57 9.65 -2.45
N ILE A 105 7.94 9.11 -3.49
CA ILE A 105 7.18 7.86 -3.46
C ILE A 105 8.05 6.74 -4.03
N VAL A 106 8.29 5.69 -3.25
CA VAL A 106 9.10 4.54 -3.69
C VAL A 106 8.26 3.27 -3.64
N PRO A 107 7.84 2.70 -4.78
CA PRO A 107 7.07 1.47 -4.79
C PRO A 107 7.94 0.26 -4.39
N VAL A 108 7.45 -0.56 -3.45
CA VAL A 108 8.13 -1.80 -3.06
C VAL A 108 8.33 -2.70 -4.28
N PRO A 109 9.58 -3.06 -4.65
CA PRO A 109 9.83 -3.79 -5.89
C PRO A 109 9.49 -5.27 -5.79
N LEU A 110 9.07 -5.84 -6.91
CA LEU A 110 9.04 -7.28 -7.11
C LEU A 110 10.41 -7.79 -7.58
N HIS A 111 10.75 -9.02 -7.22
CA HIS A 111 11.89 -9.71 -7.84
C HIS A 111 11.63 -9.90 -9.35
N SER A 112 12.68 -9.78 -10.19
CA SER A 112 12.59 -9.81 -11.66
C SER A 112 11.81 -11.02 -12.20
N ARG A 113 12.05 -12.22 -11.66
CA ARG A 113 11.31 -13.45 -12.02
C ARG A 113 9.80 -13.29 -11.79
N ARG A 114 9.40 -12.71 -10.66
CA ARG A 114 7.98 -12.48 -10.32
C ARG A 114 7.37 -11.38 -11.17
N LYS A 115 8.12 -10.29 -11.45
CA LYS A 115 7.68 -9.22 -12.35
C LYS A 115 7.45 -9.75 -13.77
N ARG A 116 8.36 -10.61 -14.29
CA ARG A 116 8.17 -11.27 -15.60
C ARG A 116 6.93 -12.17 -15.64
N LYS A 117 6.73 -13.02 -14.61
CA LYS A 117 5.55 -13.91 -14.55
C LYS A 117 4.23 -13.13 -14.46
N ARG A 118 4.20 -12.02 -13.73
CA ARG A 118 2.99 -11.21 -13.51
C ARG A 118 2.77 -10.15 -14.60
N GLY A 119 3.83 -9.72 -15.28
CA GLY A 119 3.82 -8.67 -16.30
C GLY A 119 3.92 -7.24 -15.75
N PHE A 120 3.69 -7.04 -14.44
CA PHE A 120 3.72 -5.72 -13.79
C PHE A 120 4.00 -5.81 -12.28
N ASN A 121 4.32 -4.67 -11.69
CA ASN A 121 4.38 -4.51 -10.23
C ASN A 121 3.14 -3.72 -9.75
N GLN A 122 2.32 -4.32 -8.90
CA GLN A 122 1.10 -3.69 -8.38
C GLN A 122 1.39 -2.43 -7.56
N ALA A 123 2.46 -2.43 -6.75
CA ALA A 123 2.86 -1.26 -5.98
C ALA A 123 3.28 -0.10 -6.91
N GLU A 124 3.91 -0.40 -8.05
CA GLU A 124 4.31 0.59 -9.05
C GLU A 124 3.09 1.25 -9.73
N ILE A 125 1.99 0.49 -9.97
CA ILE A 125 0.75 1.06 -10.51
C ILE A 125 0.14 2.03 -9.50
N VAL A 126 0.00 1.62 -8.23
CA VAL A 126 -0.55 2.47 -7.17
C VAL A 126 0.30 3.72 -6.97
N ALA A 127 1.62 3.56 -6.87
CA ALA A 127 2.57 4.66 -6.66
C ALA A 127 2.54 5.67 -7.83
N LYS A 128 2.43 5.18 -9.07
CA LYS A 128 2.32 6.04 -10.26
C LYS A 128 1.08 6.93 -10.19
N VAL A 129 -0.08 6.33 -9.93
CA VAL A 129 -1.33 7.08 -9.82
C VAL A 129 -1.31 8.03 -8.61
N LEU A 130 -0.75 7.61 -7.48
CA LEU A 130 -0.56 8.47 -6.31
C LEU A 130 0.31 9.69 -6.68
N SER A 131 1.45 9.48 -7.35
CA SER A 131 2.34 10.54 -7.83
C SER A 131 1.63 11.51 -8.77
N GLU A 132 0.90 11.00 -9.77
CA GLU A 132 0.15 11.82 -10.74
C GLU A 132 -0.93 12.69 -10.09
N ASN A 133 -1.56 12.23 -9.00
CA ASN A 133 -2.64 12.94 -8.31
C ASN A 133 -2.16 13.84 -7.17
N THR A 134 -0.94 13.64 -6.65
CA THR A 134 -0.39 14.44 -5.53
C THR A 134 0.70 15.41 -5.97
N GLY A 135 1.29 15.21 -7.16
CA GLY A 135 2.46 15.96 -7.62
C GLY A 135 3.78 15.51 -6.98
N ILE A 136 3.77 14.55 -6.07
CA ILE A 136 4.98 14.04 -5.40
C ILE A 136 5.75 13.13 -6.37
N ALA A 137 7.06 13.33 -6.49
CA ALA A 137 7.90 12.53 -7.36
C ALA A 137 7.86 11.04 -7.01
N MET A 138 7.93 10.16 -8.01
CA MET A 138 8.02 8.72 -7.83
C MET A 138 9.33 8.18 -8.43
N ASP A 139 10.01 7.30 -7.70
CA ASP A 139 11.17 6.57 -8.23
C ASP A 139 11.06 5.05 -7.98
N ALA A 140 10.69 4.32 -9.03
CA ALA A 140 10.64 2.86 -9.01
C ALA A 140 12.04 2.20 -9.06
N GLY A 141 13.08 2.96 -9.35
CA GLY A 141 14.48 2.49 -9.41
C GLY A 141 15.25 2.71 -8.11
N ALA A 142 14.73 3.48 -7.15
CA ALA A 142 15.42 3.79 -5.90
C ALA A 142 15.77 2.54 -5.08
N VAL A 143 14.91 1.51 -5.12
CA VAL A 143 15.10 0.24 -4.41
C VAL A 143 14.94 -0.93 -5.38
N LYS A 144 15.82 -1.92 -5.28
CA LYS A 144 15.76 -3.17 -6.05
C LYS A 144 15.59 -4.37 -5.14
N ARG A 145 14.77 -5.34 -5.55
CA ARG A 145 14.68 -6.65 -4.88
C ARG A 145 15.69 -7.60 -5.49
N ILE A 146 16.73 -7.91 -4.74
CA ILE A 146 17.89 -8.69 -5.20
C ILE A 146 17.80 -10.20 -4.92
N LYS A 147 16.87 -10.63 -4.01
CA LYS A 147 16.64 -12.05 -3.71
C LYS A 147 15.25 -12.51 -4.15
N ALA A 148 15.17 -13.66 -4.78
CA ALA A 148 13.94 -14.41 -4.96
C ALA A 148 13.56 -15.05 -3.60
N THR A 149 12.42 -14.64 -3.05
CA THR A 149 11.94 -15.11 -1.74
C THR A 149 10.61 -15.84 -1.89
N SER A 150 10.30 -16.76 -0.97
CA SER A 150 9.01 -17.45 -0.92
C SER A 150 7.84 -16.48 -0.72
N PRO A 151 6.59 -16.86 -1.08
CA PRO A 151 5.42 -16.06 -0.79
C PRO A 151 5.26 -15.82 0.72
N GLN A 152 5.12 -14.57 1.14
CA GLN A 152 5.01 -14.19 2.56
C GLN A 152 3.78 -14.80 3.25
N LYS A 153 2.69 -15.05 2.49
CA LYS A 153 1.46 -15.65 3.02
C LYS A 153 1.63 -17.08 3.55
N GLU A 154 2.67 -17.77 3.10
CA GLU A 154 2.97 -19.16 3.48
C GLU A 154 3.87 -19.24 4.72
N LEU A 155 4.25 -18.10 5.30
CA LEU A 155 5.22 -17.99 6.38
C LEU A 155 4.60 -17.35 7.62
N GLY A 156 4.91 -17.89 8.81
CA GLY A 156 4.66 -17.23 10.09
C GLY A 156 5.59 -16.02 10.30
N ASP A 157 5.38 -15.24 11.37
CA ASP A 157 6.06 -13.95 11.57
C ASP A 157 7.59 -14.03 11.60
N LYS A 158 8.14 -15.00 12.32
CA LYS A 158 9.61 -15.23 12.34
C LYS A 158 10.13 -15.59 10.94
N GLY A 159 9.37 -16.41 10.20
CA GLY A 159 9.67 -16.80 8.83
C GLY A 159 9.64 -15.61 7.88
N ARG A 160 8.65 -14.72 7.98
CA ARG A 160 8.53 -13.49 7.17
C ARG A 160 9.72 -12.57 7.34
N LYS A 161 10.15 -12.32 8.58
CA LYS A 161 11.33 -11.49 8.89
C LYS A 161 12.60 -12.06 8.27
N ARG A 162 12.84 -13.36 8.45
CA ARG A 162 14.02 -14.05 7.89
C ARG A 162 13.99 -14.05 6.36
N ASN A 163 12.84 -14.27 5.76
CA ASN A 163 12.65 -14.35 4.30
C ASN A 163 12.98 -13.03 3.57
N ILE A 164 12.69 -11.87 4.18
CA ILE A 164 12.97 -10.56 3.57
C ILE A 164 14.33 -9.97 3.94
N ARG A 165 15.04 -10.56 4.89
CA ARG A 165 16.35 -10.05 5.35
C ARG A 165 17.36 -10.05 4.20
N GLY A 166 17.88 -8.83 3.88
CA GLY A 166 18.81 -8.63 2.77
C GLY A 166 18.20 -8.94 1.39
N ALA A 167 16.87 -8.86 1.25
CA ALA A 167 16.20 -9.08 -0.03
C ALA A 167 16.11 -7.80 -0.88
N PHE A 168 16.40 -6.65 -0.31
CA PHE A 168 16.33 -5.35 -0.97
C PHE A 168 17.68 -4.65 -0.92
N ALA A 169 17.98 -3.87 -1.95
CA ALA A 169 19.15 -3.01 -2.02
C ALA A 169 18.73 -1.63 -2.52
N VAL A 170 19.20 -0.59 -1.85
CA VAL A 170 19.05 0.80 -2.31
C VAL A 170 19.99 1.01 -3.49
N GLN A 171 19.49 1.61 -4.58
CA GLN A 171 20.23 1.78 -5.84
C GLN A 171 20.63 3.24 -6.08
N LYS A 172 19.95 4.18 -5.43
CA LYS A 172 20.17 5.62 -5.59
C LYS A 172 20.35 6.30 -4.24
N ASN A 173 21.06 7.42 -4.26
CA ASN A 173 21.13 8.26 -3.05
C ASN A 173 19.77 8.91 -2.79
N VAL A 174 19.16 8.58 -1.67
CA VAL A 174 17.87 9.12 -1.20
C VAL A 174 18.04 9.86 0.15
N LYS A 175 19.28 10.27 0.46
CA LYS A 175 19.58 11.01 1.68
C LYS A 175 18.88 12.37 1.67
N GLY A 176 18.18 12.67 2.75
CA GLY A 176 17.41 13.92 2.88
C GLY A 176 15.99 13.85 2.34
N GLU A 177 15.59 12.74 1.70
CA GLU A 177 14.22 12.56 1.25
C GLU A 177 13.31 12.07 2.38
N ASN A 178 12.10 12.62 2.43
CA ASN A 178 10.99 12.08 3.21
C ASN A 178 10.23 11.10 2.31
N ILE A 179 10.34 9.81 2.60
CA ILE A 179 9.91 8.75 1.69
C ILE A 179 8.65 8.07 2.19
N VAL A 180 7.67 7.89 1.29
CA VAL A 180 6.59 6.91 1.46
C VAL A 180 6.88 5.65 0.62
N LEU A 181 6.72 4.46 1.24
CA LEU A 181 6.89 3.15 0.60
C LEU A 181 5.53 2.52 0.30
#